data_2456513b1613f9def2e332db6b7bbc9e
#
_entry.id   2456513b1613f9def2e332db6b7bbc9e
#
_cell.length_a   1.000
_cell.length_b   1.000
_cell.length_c   1.000
_cell.angle_alpha   90.00
_cell.angle_beta   90.00
_cell.angle_gamma   90.00
#
_symmetry.space_group_name_H-M   'P 1'
#
loop_
_entity.id
_entity.type
_entity.pdbx_description
1 polymer ?
#
loop_
_entity_poly.entity_id
_entity_poly.type
_entity_poly.pdbx_seq_one_letter_code
_entity_poly.pdbx_strand_id
1 'polypeptide(L)'
;VIAPAVGVSHEQSEEENLASLRRLWSGRPEDAAHRDAAMRAIRSQSMEFGEHNVEYGYTYASDAIVPDGTPPPENPDEVRIYQPSTRPGAPLPHAWIDDADGGRRPIKDLVPPGRFVLIAGEEGQDWVDAARQLADAAGLPLDAVRIGHLDGDLFDPRCTWLRRREIGPDGALLVRPDRFVAWRSLGAAADPAAELVTALGSVLARPLAVPA
;
A
#
# COMPACT_ATOMS: atom_id res chain seq x y z
N VAL A 1 13.06 -1.24 -27.30
CA VAL A 1 12.00 -0.34 -27.81
C VAL A 1 12.58 0.98 -28.31
N ILE A 2 13.49 1.64 -27.58
CA ILE A 2 14.05 2.96 -27.97
C ILE A 2 15.01 2.85 -29.14
N ALA A 3 15.95 1.91 -29.10
CA ALA A 3 17.01 1.80 -30.09
C ALA A 3 16.49 1.77 -31.56
N PRO A 4 15.52 0.92 -31.93
CA PRO A 4 14.96 0.95 -33.29
C PRO A 4 14.26 2.27 -33.63
N ALA A 5 13.61 2.90 -32.66
CA ALA A 5 12.87 4.15 -32.88
C ALA A 5 13.79 5.36 -33.14
N VAL A 6 15.01 5.32 -32.61
CA VAL A 6 16.06 6.31 -32.89
C VAL A 6 16.95 5.90 -34.08
N GLY A 7 16.62 4.79 -34.74
CA GLY A 7 17.32 4.31 -35.92
C GLY A 7 18.70 3.69 -35.62
N VAL A 8 18.85 3.12 -34.41
CA VAL A 8 20.09 2.44 -33.97
C VAL A 8 19.87 0.92 -33.93
N SER A 9 20.82 0.17 -34.48
CA SER A 9 20.78 -1.29 -34.49
C SER A 9 22.19 -1.87 -34.34
N HIS A 10 22.29 -3.06 -33.74
CA HIS A 10 23.53 -3.84 -33.69
C HIS A 10 23.98 -4.36 -35.04
N GLU A 11 23.10 -4.36 -36.05
CA GLU A 11 23.38 -4.79 -37.43
C GLU A 11 23.99 -3.68 -38.28
N GLN A 12 23.94 -2.42 -37.80
CA GLN A 12 24.48 -1.25 -38.46
C GLN A 12 25.90 -0.95 -38.00
N SER A 13 26.66 -0.29 -38.88
CA SER A 13 27.98 0.25 -38.52
C SER A 13 27.84 1.38 -37.48
N GLU A 14 28.95 1.68 -36.81
CA GLU A 14 29.00 2.82 -35.87
C GLU A 14 28.66 4.15 -36.57
N GLU A 15 29.13 4.34 -37.78
CA GLU A 15 28.91 5.55 -38.55
C GLU A 15 27.41 5.74 -38.92
N GLU A 16 26.72 4.67 -39.29
CA GLU A 16 25.27 4.68 -39.58
C GLU A 16 24.47 4.97 -38.31
N ASN A 17 24.84 4.35 -37.22
CA ASN A 17 24.21 4.60 -35.91
C ASN A 17 24.40 6.05 -35.45
N LEU A 18 25.60 6.62 -35.60
CA LEU A 18 25.88 8.01 -35.27
C LEU A 18 25.12 8.97 -36.20
N ALA A 19 25.00 8.65 -37.50
CA ALA A 19 24.21 9.43 -38.44
C ALA A 19 22.72 9.48 -38.04
N SER A 20 22.15 8.35 -37.64
CA SER A 20 20.76 8.27 -37.14
C SER A 20 20.58 9.08 -35.85
N LEU A 21 21.49 8.98 -34.89
CA LEU A 21 21.44 9.79 -33.68
C LEU A 21 21.54 11.29 -33.95
N ARG A 22 22.41 11.73 -34.86
CA ARG A 22 22.55 13.15 -35.22
C ARG A 22 21.25 13.77 -35.77
N ARG A 23 20.40 12.97 -36.45
CA ARG A 23 19.09 13.40 -36.92
C ARG A 23 18.14 13.83 -35.82
N LEU A 24 18.30 13.33 -34.57
CA LEU A 24 17.49 13.73 -33.42
C LEU A 24 17.69 15.20 -33.05
N TRP A 25 18.86 15.75 -33.31
CA TRP A 25 19.21 17.16 -33.02
C TRP A 25 19.22 18.04 -34.30
N SER A 26 18.85 17.46 -35.44
CA SER A 26 18.77 18.18 -36.68
C SER A 26 17.54 19.09 -36.71
N GLY A 27 17.70 20.34 -37.09
CA GLY A 27 16.59 21.27 -37.36
C GLY A 27 15.90 21.07 -38.69
N ARG A 28 16.30 20.08 -39.51
CA ARG A 28 15.81 19.87 -40.86
C ARG A 28 14.38 19.32 -40.87
N PRO A 29 13.50 19.84 -41.79
CA PRO A 29 12.13 19.33 -41.91
C PRO A 29 12.05 17.83 -42.24
N GLU A 30 12.97 17.30 -43.07
CA GLU A 30 13.03 15.89 -43.46
C GLU A 30 13.30 14.94 -42.28
N ASP A 31 13.90 15.44 -41.18
CA ASP A 31 14.16 14.66 -39.97
C ASP A 31 13.04 14.74 -38.93
N ALA A 32 11.98 15.51 -39.19
CA ALA A 32 10.87 15.69 -38.26
C ALA A 32 10.21 14.35 -37.89
N ALA A 33 9.88 13.52 -38.87
CA ALA A 33 9.26 12.22 -38.62
C ALA A 33 10.13 11.30 -37.79
N HIS A 34 11.46 11.36 -37.95
CA HIS A 34 12.42 10.58 -37.12
C HIS A 34 12.44 11.07 -35.69
N ARG A 35 12.48 12.39 -35.46
CA ARG A 35 12.37 12.98 -34.11
C ARG A 35 11.05 12.61 -33.43
N ASP A 36 9.94 12.67 -34.14
CA ASP A 36 8.63 12.33 -33.60
C ASP A 36 8.52 10.85 -33.24
N ALA A 37 9.12 9.95 -34.02
CA ALA A 37 9.17 8.53 -33.72
C ALA A 37 9.98 8.27 -32.45
N ALA A 38 11.15 8.89 -32.32
CA ALA A 38 11.99 8.81 -31.13
C ALA A 38 11.25 9.33 -29.88
N MET A 39 10.59 10.49 -29.99
CA MET A 39 9.82 11.06 -28.89
C MET A 39 8.64 10.19 -28.46
N ARG A 40 7.94 9.56 -29.42
CA ARG A 40 6.88 8.59 -29.08
C ARG A 40 7.45 7.38 -28.33
N ALA A 41 8.58 6.83 -28.80
CA ALA A 41 9.24 5.71 -28.16
C ALA A 41 9.72 6.04 -26.74
N ILE A 42 10.32 7.22 -26.54
CA ILE A 42 10.74 7.69 -25.20
C ILE A 42 9.53 7.85 -24.29
N ARG A 43 8.45 8.45 -24.77
CA ARG A 43 7.21 8.61 -23.99
C ARG A 43 6.56 7.28 -23.63
N SER A 44 6.63 6.27 -24.53
CA SER A 44 6.10 4.92 -24.20
C SER A 44 6.85 4.25 -23.07
N GLN A 45 8.13 4.60 -22.83
CA GLN A 45 8.91 4.10 -21.72
C GLN A 45 8.50 4.72 -20.37
N SER A 46 7.70 5.77 -20.37
CA SER A 46 7.18 6.36 -19.12
C SER A 46 6.38 5.36 -18.28
N MET A 47 5.84 4.31 -18.88
CA MET A 47 5.20 3.21 -18.16
C MET A 47 6.22 2.38 -17.35
N GLU A 48 7.44 2.19 -17.86
CA GLU A 48 8.49 1.43 -17.18
C GLU A 48 9.13 2.20 -16.01
N PHE A 49 9.03 3.54 -16.02
CA PHE A 49 9.63 4.41 -15.00
C PHE A 49 8.60 5.12 -14.11
N GLY A 50 7.32 4.97 -14.38
CA GLY A 50 6.24 5.65 -13.67
C GLY A 50 5.12 4.70 -13.22
N GLU A 51 5.41 3.42 -13.05
CA GLU A 51 4.44 2.37 -12.70
C GLU A 51 4.16 2.29 -11.19
N HIS A 52 3.97 3.44 -10.55
CA HIS A 52 3.86 3.55 -9.09
C HIS A 52 2.72 2.72 -8.50
N ASN A 53 1.61 2.54 -9.23
CA ASN A 53 0.52 1.71 -8.72
C ASN A 53 0.83 0.22 -8.85
N VAL A 54 1.57 -0.19 -9.87
CA VAL A 54 2.04 -1.58 -10.01
C VAL A 54 3.03 -1.91 -8.89
N GLU A 55 3.90 -0.97 -8.52
CA GLU A 55 4.91 -1.17 -7.48
C GLU A 55 4.35 -1.08 -6.05
N TYR A 56 3.42 -0.14 -5.80
CA TYR A 56 2.96 0.20 -4.44
C TYR A 56 1.48 -0.07 -4.19
N GLY A 57 0.68 -0.23 -5.24
CA GLY A 57 -0.78 -0.37 -5.17
C GLY A 57 -1.31 -1.76 -5.50
N TYR A 58 -0.45 -2.75 -5.74
CA TYR A 58 -0.89 -4.12 -6.01
C TYR A 58 -1.61 -4.73 -4.81
N THR A 59 -2.62 -5.55 -5.07
CA THR A 59 -3.44 -6.17 -4.02
C THR A 59 -3.43 -7.68 -4.14
N TYR A 60 -3.59 -8.35 -3.01
CA TYR A 60 -3.74 -9.80 -2.96
C TYR A 60 -5.20 -10.21 -2.71
N ALA A 61 -5.62 -11.30 -3.36
CA ALA A 61 -6.79 -12.07 -3.00
C ALA A 61 -6.32 -13.46 -2.60
N SER A 62 -6.51 -13.84 -1.34
CA SER A 62 -6.12 -15.15 -0.81
C SER A 62 -6.92 -15.50 0.44
N ASP A 63 -6.87 -16.75 0.87
CA ASP A 63 -7.54 -17.22 2.10
C ASP A 63 -6.97 -16.53 3.38
N ALA A 64 -5.77 -15.93 3.30
CA ALA A 64 -5.18 -15.14 4.38
C ALA A 64 -5.60 -13.65 4.35
N ILE A 65 -6.65 -13.32 3.59
CA ILE A 65 -7.28 -12.01 3.50
C ILE A 65 -8.78 -12.19 3.70
N VAL A 66 -9.37 -11.42 4.60
CA VAL A 66 -10.82 -11.41 4.86
C VAL A 66 -11.44 -10.19 4.16
N PRO A 67 -12.13 -10.37 3.02
CA PRO A 67 -12.73 -9.27 2.29
C PRO A 67 -13.81 -8.58 3.11
N ASP A 68 -13.90 -7.26 3.04
CA ASP A 68 -14.93 -6.45 3.68
C ASP A 68 -16.10 -6.08 2.77
N GLY A 69 -16.10 -6.58 1.52
CA GLY A 69 -17.14 -6.32 0.53
C GLY A 69 -17.10 -4.93 -0.11
N THR A 70 -16.17 -4.07 0.28
CA THR A 70 -16.05 -2.75 -0.35
C THR A 70 -15.45 -2.86 -1.76
N PRO A 71 -15.89 -2.04 -2.74
CA PRO A 71 -15.29 -2.02 -4.06
C PRO A 71 -13.86 -1.43 -4.02
N PRO A 72 -12.99 -1.79 -4.98
CA PRO A 72 -11.71 -1.10 -5.13
C PRO A 72 -11.95 0.40 -5.45
N PRO A 73 -11.03 1.29 -5.08
CA PRO A 73 -11.13 2.69 -5.48
C PRO A 73 -11.04 2.79 -7.01
N GLU A 74 -11.82 3.72 -7.59
CA GLU A 74 -11.69 4.03 -9.01
C GLU A 74 -10.30 4.59 -9.29
N ASN A 75 -9.62 4.03 -10.29
CA ASN A 75 -8.29 4.49 -10.69
C ASN A 75 -8.28 4.82 -12.19
N PRO A 76 -8.09 6.08 -12.57
CA PRO A 76 -8.05 6.48 -13.98
C PRO A 76 -6.80 5.96 -14.71
N ASP A 77 -5.78 5.53 -14.00
CA ASP A 77 -4.56 4.94 -14.54
C ASP A 77 -4.00 3.91 -13.56
N GLU A 78 -4.40 2.65 -13.75
CA GLU A 78 -4.02 1.53 -12.88
C GLU A 78 -2.52 1.19 -12.91
N VAL A 79 -1.75 1.80 -13.80
CA VAL A 79 -0.30 1.61 -13.86
C VAL A 79 0.44 2.71 -13.10
N ARG A 80 0.11 3.98 -13.36
CA ARG A 80 0.93 5.10 -12.91
C ARG A 80 0.42 5.80 -11.65
N ILE A 81 -0.90 5.78 -11.41
CA ILE A 81 -1.48 6.52 -10.30
C ILE A 81 -1.65 5.60 -9.09
N TYR A 82 -0.77 5.73 -8.11
CA TYR A 82 -0.90 5.03 -6.84
C TYR A 82 -2.09 5.55 -6.05
N GLN A 83 -3.03 4.66 -5.76
CA GLN A 83 -4.20 4.91 -4.92
C GLN A 83 -3.99 4.20 -3.57
N PRO A 84 -3.57 4.91 -2.51
CA PRO A 84 -3.45 4.30 -1.19
C PRO A 84 -4.82 3.87 -0.67
N SER A 85 -4.91 2.64 -0.16
CA SER A 85 -6.13 2.09 0.43
C SER A 85 -5.80 1.16 1.58
N THR A 86 -6.70 1.08 2.56
CA THR A 86 -6.63 0.09 3.66
C THR A 86 -7.60 -1.06 3.45
N ARG A 87 -8.10 -1.25 2.24
CA ARG A 87 -8.91 -2.45 1.92
C ARG A 87 -8.13 -3.72 2.20
N PRO A 88 -8.79 -4.77 2.70
CA PRO A 88 -8.14 -6.06 2.83
C PRO A 88 -7.51 -6.52 1.51
N GLY A 89 -6.25 -6.95 1.59
CA GLY A 89 -5.43 -7.30 0.44
C GLY A 89 -4.53 -6.17 -0.08
N ALA A 90 -4.73 -4.91 0.34
CA ALA A 90 -3.86 -3.79 -0.01
C ALA A 90 -2.65 -3.69 0.94
N PRO A 91 -1.50 -3.17 0.48
CA PRO A 91 -0.40 -2.84 1.36
C PRO A 91 -0.77 -1.67 2.28
N LEU A 92 -0.31 -1.70 3.53
CA LEU A 92 -0.53 -0.62 4.49
C LEU A 92 -0.03 0.72 3.90
N PRO A 93 -0.91 1.73 3.73
CA PRO A 93 -0.52 3.02 3.20
C PRO A 93 0.53 3.70 4.07
N HIS A 94 1.46 4.41 3.45
CA HIS A 94 2.47 5.15 4.19
C HIS A 94 1.88 6.39 4.87
N ALA A 95 2.26 6.59 6.14
CA ALA A 95 2.10 7.83 6.89
C ALA A 95 3.26 7.99 7.87
N TRP A 96 3.57 9.22 8.24
CA TRP A 96 4.45 9.52 9.35
C TRP A 96 3.62 9.65 10.62
N ILE A 97 3.96 8.89 11.65
CA ILE A 97 3.28 8.84 12.94
C ILE A 97 4.27 9.30 14.01
N ASP A 98 3.78 10.10 14.94
CA ASP A 98 4.58 10.62 16.05
C ASP A 98 4.19 9.87 17.35
N ASP A 99 5.15 9.62 18.23
CA ASP A 99 4.93 9.12 19.57
C ASP A 99 4.74 10.27 20.59
N ALA A 100 4.44 9.91 21.84
CA ALA A 100 4.20 10.91 22.90
C ALA A 100 5.42 11.79 23.19
N ASP A 101 6.63 11.31 22.92
CA ASP A 101 7.89 12.03 23.13
C ASP A 101 8.28 12.89 21.91
N GLY A 102 7.46 12.90 20.87
CA GLY A 102 7.69 13.63 19.62
C GLY A 102 8.61 12.90 18.64
N GLY A 103 8.95 11.66 18.92
CA GLY A 103 9.67 10.78 17.98
C GLY A 103 8.79 10.46 16.77
N ARG A 104 9.38 10.55 15.57
CA ARG A 104 8.66 10.30 14.31
C ARG A 104 9.13 9.01 13.67
N ARG A 105 8.17 8.18 13.23
CA ARG A 105 8.45 6.94 12.50
C ARG A 105 7.45 6.70 11.36
N PRO A 106 7.84 5.95 10.32
CA PRO A 106 6.87 5.46 9.32
C PRO A 106 5.86 4.52 9.99
N ILE A 107 4.59 4.60 9.62
CA ILE A 107 3.56 3.70 10.12
C ILE A 107 3.90 2.21 9.86
N LYS A 108 4.62 1.93 8.78
CA LYS A 108 5.07 0.57 8.44
C LYS A 108 6.05 -0.03 9.46
N ASP A 109 6.72 0.81 10.25
CA ASP A 109 7.63 0.36 11.31
C ASP A 109 6.89 -0.10 12.57
N LEU A 110 5.57 0.14 12.65
CA LEU A 110 4.72 -0.46 13.67
C LEU A 110 4.52 -1.97 13.46
N VAL A 111 4.83 -2.47 12.25
CA VAL A 111 4.67 -3.87 11.87
C VAL A 111 6.05 -4.53 11.80
N PRO A 112 6.58 -5.04 12.92
CA PRO A 112 7.86 -5.72 12.94
C PRO A 112 7.74 -7.10 12.27
N PRO A 113 8.86 -7.68 11.81
CA PRO A 113 8.87 -9.00 11.20
C PRO A 113 8.25 -10.07 12.13
N GLY A 114 7.39 -10.92 11.57
CA GLY A 114 6.78 -12.03 12.28
C GLY A 114 5.61 -11.67 13.22
N ARG A 115 5.19 -10.40 13.27
CA ARG A 115 4.09 -9.98 14.14
C ARG A 115 2.95 -9.38 13.33
N PHE A 116 1.73 -9.67 13.76
CA PHE A 116 0.53 -8.94 13.35
C PHE A 116 0.41 -7.65 14.14
N VAL A 117 -0.25 -6.65 13.57
CA VAL A 117 -0.58 -5.42 14.30
C VAL A 117 -2.03 -5.06 14.04
N LEU A 118 -2.78 -4.85 15.11
CA LEU A 118 -4.08 -4.19 15.02
C LEU A 118 -3.87 -2.68 15.16
N ILE A 119 -4.36 -1.92 14.21
CA ILE A 119 -4.37 -0.45 14.23
C ILE A 119 -5.82 0.01 14.34
N ALA A 120 -6.17 0.61 15.45
CA ALA A 120 -7.49 1.17 15.68
C ALA A 120 -7.50 2.70 15.55
N GLY A 121 -8.66 3.28 15.31
CA GLY A 121 -8.86 4.71 15.41
C GLY A 121 -8.81 5.20 16.87
N GLU A 122 -8.91 6.49 17.06
CA GLU A 122 -8.79 7.16 18.36
C GLU A 122 -9.82 6.70 19.39
N GLU A 123 -11.02 6.31 18.95
CA GLU A 123 -12.11 5.81 19.77
C GLU A 123 -12.18 4.27 19.83
N GLY A 124 -11.23 3.58 19.18
CA GLY A 124 -11.21 2.12 19.03
C GLY A 124 -10.54 1.38 20.18
N GLN A 125 -10.67 1.83 21.45
CA GLN A 125 -10.07 1.17 22.62
C GLN A 125 -10.54 -0.27 22.78
N ASP A 126 -11.81 -0.55 22.55
CA ASP A 126 -12.40 -1.89 22.68
C ASP A 126 -11.73 -2.91 21.73
N TRP A 127 -11.34 -2.46 20.53
CA TRP A 127 -10.57 -3.27 19.59
C TRP A 127 -9.16 -3.59 20.11
N VAL A 128 -8.50 -2.62 20.71
CA VAL A 128 -7.16 -2.78 21.26
C VAL A 128 -7.19 -3.74 22.44
N ASP A 129 -8.18 -3.61 23.32
CA ASP A 129 -8.31 -4.49 24.49
C ASP A 129 -8.63 -5.93 24.06
N ALA A 130 -9.54 -6.11 23.09
CA ALA A 130 -9.85 -7.41 22.51
C ALA A 130 -8.61 -8.07 21.86
N ALA A 131 -7.82 -7.29 21.13
CA ALA A 131 -6.61 -7.80 20.49
C ALA A 131 -5.55 -8.22 21.51
N ARG A 132 -5.35 -7.45 22.57
CA ARG A 132 -4.41 -7.78 23.67
C ARG A 132 -4.83 -9.04 24.41
N GLN A 133 -6.11 -9.15 24.77
CA GLN A 133 -6.67 -10.34 25.42
C GLN A 133 -6.50 -11.59 24.54
N LEU A 134 -6.80 -11.47 23.25
CA LEU A 134 -6.64 -12.58 22.31
C LEU A 134 -5.16 -12.97 22.12
N ALA A 135 -4.25 -11.98 22.06
CA ALA A 135 -2.82 -12.22 21.97
C ALA A 135 -2.32 -13.04 23.16
N ASP A 136 -2.71 -12.65 24.37
CA ASP A 136 -2.31 -13.33 25.61
C ASP A 136 -2.93 -14.73 25.70
N ALA A 137 -4.24 -14.85 25.46
CA ALA A 137 -4.95 -16.13 25.59
C ALA A 137 -4.51 -17.19 24.59
N ALA A 138 -4.21 -16.79 23.36
CA ALA A 138 -3.84 -17.69 22.26
C ALA A 138 -2.32 -17.74 21.98
N GLY A 139 -1.49 -17.00 22.71
CA GLY A 139 -0.04 -16.89 22.51
C GLY A 139 0.30 -16.37 21.09
N LEU A 140 -0.46 -15.39 20.60
CA LEU A 140 -0.27 -14.85 19.24
C LEU A 140 0.72 -13.69 19.23
N PRO A 141 1.59 -13.60 18.22
CA PRO A 141 2.44 -12.45 18.00
C PRO A 141 1.62 -11.29 17.41
N LEU A 142 0.74 -10.71 18.22
CA LEU A 142 -0.19 -9.64 17.84
C LEU A 142 0.03 -8.43 18.76
N ASP A 143 0.38 -7.29 18.18
CA ASP A 143 0.43 -5.99 18.85
C ASP A 143 -0.83 -5.20 18.52
N ALA A 144 -1.19 -4.23 19.37
CA ALA A 144 -2.36 -3.39 19.14
C ALA A 144 -2.11 -1.96 19.60
N VAL A 145 -2.49 -0.98 18.75
CA VAL A 145 -2.30 0.44 19.01
C VAL A 145 -3.48 1.26 18.47
N ARG A 146 -3.76 2.40 19.13
CA ARG A 146 -4.67 3.44 18.61
C ARG A 146 -3.86 4.57 17.96
N ILE A 147 -4.32 5.04 16.80
CA ILE A 147 -3.73 6.20 16.13
C ILE A 147 -4.81 7.25 15.93
N GLY A 148 -4.64 8.40 16.56
CA GLY A 148 -5.52 9.53 16.41
C GLY A 148 -4.80 10.84 16.08
N HIS A 149 -5.54 11.95 16.03
CA HIS A 149 -4.94 13.26 15.80
C HIS A 149 -4.27 13.81 17.06
N LEU A 150 -5.03 13.85 18.16
CA LEU A 150 -4.61 14.39 19.45
C LEU A 150 -4.81 13.41 20.61
N ASP A 151 -5.52 12.31 20.36
CA ASP A 151 -5.80 11.24 21.32
C ASP A 151 -5.47 9.88 20.69
N GLY A 152 -4.77 9.03 21.44
CA GLY A 152 -4.32 7.73 21.00
C GLY A 152 -3.02 7.32 21.68
N ASP A 153 -2.52 6.14 21.34
CA ASP A 153 -1.21 5.67 21.76
C ASP A 153 -0.11 6.31 20.89
N LEU A 154 -0.49 6.66 19.65
CA LEU A 154 0.33 7.35 18.65
C LEU A 154 -0.48 8.45 17.98
N PHE A 155 0.21 9.42 17.38
CA PHE A 155 -0.38 10.65 16.90
C PHE A 155 -0.13 10.89 15.40
N ASP A 156 -1.15 11.41 14.71
CA ASP A 156 -1.03 11.89 13.33
C ASP A 156 -1.33 13.40 13.25
N PRO A 157 -0.42 14.27 13.72
CA PRO A 157 -0.66 15.73 13.74
C PRO A 157 -0.78 16.34 12.33
N ARG A 158 -0.43 15.59 11.29
CA ARG A 158 -0.53 16.01 9.88
C ARG A 158 -1.79 15.49 9.20
N CYS A 159 -2.61 14.70 9.90
CA CYS A 159 -3.81 14.06 9.38
C CYS A 159 -3.59 13.25 8.09
N THR A 160 -2.38 12.74 7.86
CA THR A 160 -2.07 11.95 6.67
C THR A 160 -2.65 10.55 6.77
N TRP A 161 -2.46 9.91 7.91
CA TRP A 161 -3.07 8.61 8.22
C TRP A 161 -4.58 8.72 8.29
N LEU A 162 -5.10 9.70 9.04
CA LEU A 162 -6.54 9.91 9.21
C LEU A 162 -7.29 10.07 7.87
N ARG A 163 -6.66 10.66 6.86
CA ARG A 163 -7.24 10.75 5.51
C ARG A 163 -7.14 9.47 4.70
N ARG A 164 -6.22 8.57 5.05
CA ARG A 164 -5.91 7.35 4.27
C ARG A 164 -6.43 6.07 4.91
N ARG A 165 -6.79 6.12 6.19
CA ARG A 165 -7.14 4.92 6.98
C ARG A 165 -8.44 4.25 6.53
N GLU A 166 -9.35 5.00 5.88
CA GLU A 166 -10.66 4.51 5.37
C GLU A 166 -11.48 3.75 6.41
N ILE A 167 -11.22 3.97 7.70
CA ILE A 167 -12.00 3.50 8.84
C ILE A 167 -12.42 4.68 9.69
N GLY A 168 -13.51 4.53 10.44
CA GLY A 168 -13.99 5.50 11.42
C GLY A 168 -13.04 5.65 12.62
N PRO A 169 -13.33 6.62 13.51
CA PRO A 169 -12.59 6.82 14.75
C PRO A 169 -12.66 5.60 15.68
N ASP A 170 -13.71 4.82 15.58
CA ASP A 170 -14.03 3.61 16.33
C ASP A 170 -13.76 2.31 15.54
N GLY A 171 -13.23 2.42 14.32
CA GLY A 171 -12.88 1.29 13.48
C GLY A 171 -11.48 0.72 13.77
N ALA A 172 -11.19 -0.41 13.16
CA ALA A 172 -9.88 -1.08 13.29
C ALA A 172 -9.49 -1.81 12.00
N LEU A 173 -8.18 -2.03 11.82
CA LEU A 173 -7.63 -2.89 10.77
C LEU A 173 -6.55 -3.80 11.33
N LEU A 174 -6.47 -5.02 10.79
CA LEU A 174 -5.46 -6.01 11.11
C LEU A 174 -4.43 -6.05 10.00
N VAL A 175 -3.17 -5.80 10.35
CA VAL A 175 -2.04 -5.80 9.42
C VAL A 175 -1.20 -7.05 9.65
N ARG A 176 -0.88 -7.75 8.55
CA ARG A 176 -0.02 -8.94 8.55
C ARG A 176 1.46 -8.58 8.69
N PRO A 177 2.33 -9.57 9.08
CA PRO A 177 3.78 -9.36 9.18
C PRO A 177 4.46 -8.88 7.89
N ASP A 178 3.86 -9.12 6.73
CA ASP A 178 4.31 -8.63 5.41
C ASP A 178 3.78 -7.22 5.08
N ARG A 179 3.12 -6.56 6.06
CA ARG A 179 2.58 -5.20 5.95
C ARG A 179 1.40 -5.04 5.01
N PHE A 180 0.67 -6.14 4.73
CA PHE A 180 -0.62 -6.09 4.03
C PHE A 180 -1.78 -6.09 5.03
N VAL A 181 -2.85 -5.39 4.69
CA VAL A 181 -4.08 -5.39 5.48
C VAL A 181 -4.79 -6.73 5.25
N ALA A 182 -4.97 -7.50 6.32
CA ALA A 182 -5.66 -8.79 6.26
C ALA A 182 -7.16 -8.67 6.44
N TRP A 183 -7.59 -7.71 7.26
CA TRP A 183 -8.98 -7.48 7.65
C TRP A 183 -9.16 -6.05 8.15
N ARG A 184 -10.37 -5.52 8.08
CA ARG A 184 -10.76 -4.29 8.76
C ARG A 184 -12.23 -4.29 9.16
N SER A 185 -12.55 -3.55 10.23
CA SER A 185 -13.89 -3.07 10.55
C SER A 185 -13.95 -1.57 10.33
N LEU A 186 -14.97 -1.10 9.62
CA LEU A 186 -15.09 0.32 9.28
C LEU A 186 -15.46 1.19 10.48
N GLY A 187 -16.02 0.60 11.55
CA GLY A 187 -16.44 1.27 12.76
C GLY A 187 -16.46 0.33 13.97
N ALA A 188 -17.18 0.73 15.02
CA ALA A 188 -17.37 -0.11 16.21
C ALA A 188 -18.06 -1.42 15.88
N ALA A 189 -17.75 -2.45 16.64
CA ALA A 189 -18.44 -3.74 16.63
C ALA A 189 -19.20 -3.97 17.94
N ALA A 190 -20.27 -4.75 17.86
CA ALA A 190 -20.98 -5.17 19.06
C ALA A 190 -20.15 -6.13 19.95
N ASP A 191 -19.28 -6.90 19.32
CA ASP A 191 -18.34 -7.83 19.97
C ASP A 191 -17.01 -7.85 19.20
N PRO A 192 -16.09 -6.91 19.52
CA PRO A 192 -14.78 -6.84 18.88
C PRO A 192 -13.95 -8.12 19.04
N ALA A 193 -14.08 -8.82 20.18
CA ALA A 193 -13.33 -10.05 20.44
C ALA A 193 -13.78 -11.18 19.50
N ALA A 194 -15.09 -11.39 19.34
CA ALA A 194 -15.63 -12.40 18.45
C ALA A 194 -15.28 -12.12 16.98
N GLU A 195 -15.34 -10.85 16.55
CA GLU A 195 -14.93 -10.48 15.19
C GLU A 195 -13.45 -10.73 14.93
N LEU A 196 -12.56 -10.34 15.87
CA LEU A 196 -11.12 -10.58 15.76
C LEU A 196 -10.77 -12.07 15.76
N VAL A 197 -11.43 -12.87 16.61
CA VAL A 197 -11.27 -14.33 16.64
C VAL A 197 -11.60 -14.92 15.28
N THR A 198 -12.72 -14.47 14.68
CA THR A 198 -13.16 -14.93 13.36
C THR A 198 -12.18 -14.52 12.29
N ALA A 199 -11.76 -13.26 12.25
CA ALA A 199 -10.83 -12.72 11.27
C ALA A 199 -9.46 -13.40 11.36
N LEU A 200 -8.86 -13.46 12.55
CA LEU A 200 -7.56 -14.11 12.77
C LEU A 200 -7.63 -15.61 12.53
N GLY A 201 -8.72 -16.27 12.92
CA GLY A 201 -8.94 -17.69 12.66
C GLY A 201 -8.92 -18.00 11.15
N SER A 202 -9.56 -17.15 10.34
CA SER A 202 -9.52 -17.24 8.88
C SER A 202 -8.11 -17.00 8.34
N VAL A 203 -7.47 -15.89 8.72
CA VAL A 203 -6.12 -15.51 8.25
C VAL A 203 -5.07 -16.56 8.59
N LEU A 204 -5.18 -17.21 9.76
CA LEU A 204 -4.26 -18.24 10.23
C LEU A 204 -4.64 -19.66 9.78
N ALA A 205 -5.78 -19.81 9.10
CA ALA A 205 -6.37 -21.09 8.70
C ALA A 205 -6.50 -22.09 9.89
N ARG A 206 -6.82 -21.58 11.09
CA ARG A 206 -7.04 -22.39 12.30
C ARG A 206 -8.10 -21.77 13.21
N PRO A 207 -8.92 -22.59 13.90
CA PRO A 207 -9.87 -22.06 14.85
C PRO A 207 -9.14 -21.41 16.04
N LEU A 208 -9.68 -20.28 16.51
CA LEU A 208 -9.29 -19.61 17.74
C LEU A 208 -10.48 -19.59 18.68
N ALA A 209 -10.24 -19.56 19.98
CA ALA A 209 -11.27 -19.41 20.99
C ALA A 209 -11.42 -17.94 21.40
N VAL A 210 -12.65 -17.51 21.66
CA VAL A 210 -12.90 -16.20 22.29
C VAL A 210 -12.36 -16.26 23.71
N PRO A 211 -11.54 -15.29 24.14
CA PRO A 211 -11.12 -15.18 25.53
C PRO A 211 -12.33 -15.09 26.47
N ALA A 212 -12.23 -15.73 27.64
CA ALA A 212 -13.29 -15.70 28.64
C ALA A 212 -13.31 -14.37 29.40
#